data_624b92d0ea94ff9e43070ab6fd8d8829
#
_entry.id   624b92d0ea94ff9e43070ab6fd8d8829
#
_cell.length_a   1.000
_cell.length_b   1.000
_cell.length_c   1.000
_cell.angle_alpha   90.00
_cell.angle_beta   90.00
_cell.angle_gamma   90.00
#
_symmetry.space_group_name_H-M   'P 1'
#
loop_
_entity.id
_entity.type
_entity.pdbx_description
1 polymer ?
#
loop_
_entity_poly.entity_id
_entity_poly.type
_entity_poly.pdbx_seq_one_letter_code
_entity_poly.pdbx_strand_id
1 'polypeptide(L)'
;MKKALLVVDYTVDFVADDGALTCGKPGQVIEEKICQLTEEFLNEESLVIMPVDLHEKDSYHPETKLFPPHNIRGTAGRALYGRLSDIYEAHQNNIIWMDKTRYSAFAGTPLELVLRERGIEEIHIVGVCTDICVLHTAVDAYNKGFSIVVHKDGVASFDQIGHEWALRHFTATLGAQVL
;
A
#
# COMPACT_ATOMS: atom_id res chain seq x y z
N MET A 1 1.76 -22.16 2.35
CA MET A 1 2.65 -20.97 2.28
C MET A 1 2.08 -19.93 3.22
N LYS A 2 2.89 -19.36 4.13
CA LYS A 2 2.42 -18.28 4.98
C LYS A 2 2.38 -16.99 4.19
N LYS A 3 1.28 -16.25 4.31
CA LYS A 3 1.03 -15.04 3.52
C LYS A 3 0.82 -13.80 4.38
N ALA A 4 1.06 -12.63 3.81
CA ALA A 4 0.76 -11.33 4.41
C ALA A 4 0.03 -10.43 3.41
N LEU A 5 -0.84 -9.56 3.90
CA LEU A 5 -1.45 -8.48 3.13
C LEU A 5 -0.72 -7.17 3.42
N LEU A 6 -0.30 -6.49 2.38
CA LEU A 6 0.20 -5.11 2.43
C LEU A 6 -0.87 -4.18 1.85
N VAL A 7 -1.44 -3.31 2.70
CA VAL A 7 -2.35 -2.25 2.28
C VAL A 7 -1.55 -0.95 2.18
N VAL A 8 -1.12 -0.64 0.96
CA VAL A 8 -0.15 0.42 0.69
C VAL A 8 -0.86 1.77 0.52
N ASP A 9 -0.54 2.73 1.38
CA ASP A 9 -0.87 4.15 1.23
C ASP A 9 -2.36 4.50 1.01
N TYR A 10 -3.29 3.72 1.52
CA TYR A 10 -4.71 3.98 1.32
C TYR A 10 -5.23 5.03 2.32
N THR A 11 -4.79 6.26 2.13
CA THR A 11 -5.03 7.41 3.02
C THR A 11 -5.96 8.45 2.40
N VAL A 12 -6.44 9.38 3.24
CA VAL A 12 -7.30 10.49 2.82
C VAL A 12 -6.62 11.34 1.74
N ASP A 13 -5.33 11.69 1.90
CA ASP A 13 -4.61 12.49 0.91
C ASP A 13 -4.49 11.82 -0.46
N PHE A 14 -4.46 10.48 -0.51
CA PHE A 14 -4.36 9.75 -1.77
C PHE A 14 -5.72 9.33 -2.37
N VAL A 15 -6.83 9.43 -1.63
CA VAL A 15 -8.11 8.84 -2.08
C VAL A 15 -9.29 9.80 -2.03
N ALA A 16 -9.37 10.69 -1.03
CA ALA A 16 -10.48 11.63 -0.89
C ALA A 16 -10.52 12.65 -2.04
N ASP A 17 -11.70 13.17 -2.36
CA ASP A 17 -11.86 14.16 -3.45
C ASP A 17 -11.01 15.42 -3.23
N ASP A 18 -10.84 15.83 -1.97
CA ASP A 18 -10.03 16.97 -1.54
C ASP A 18 -8.63 16.56 -1.03
N GLY A 19 -8.23 15.31 -1.24
CA GLY A 19 -6.90 14.81 -0.86
C GLY A 19 -5.78 15.52 -1.63
N ALA A 20 -4.68 15.79 -0.92
CA ALA A 20 -3.59 16.61 -1.46
C ALA A 20 -2.91 16.02 -2.72
N LEU A 21 -2.95 14.70 -2.88
CA LEU A 21 -2.40 13.96 -4.04
C LEU A 21 -3.34 12.81 -4.42
N THR A 22 -4.60 13.14 -4.65
CA THR A 22 -5.66 12.14 -4.79
C THR A 22 -5.64 11.39 -6.11
N CYS A 23 -5.90 10.09 -6.05
CA CYS A 23 -6.27 9.25 -7.21
C CYS A 23 -7.74 9.49 -7.62
N GLY A 24 -8.53 10.19 -6.80
CA GLY A 24 -9.94 10.44 -7.04
C GLY A 24 -10.78 9.17 -7.17
N LYS A 25 -11.75 9.18 -8.08
CA LYS A 25 -12.68 8.07 -8.26
C LYS A 25 -12.01 6.68 -8.44
N PRO A 26 -10.94 6.51 -9.22
CA PRO A 26 -10.23 5.23 -9.28
C PRO A 26 -9.78 4.71 -7.91
N GLY A 27 -9.28 5.59 -7.03
CA GLY A 27 -8.89 5.22 -5.68
C GLY A 27 -10.08 4.87 -4.79
N GLN A 28 -11.22 5.54 -4.97
CA GLN A 28 -12.42 5.32 -4.15
C GLN A 28 -13.13 4.00 -4.46
N VAL A 29 -13.17 3.58 -5.72
CA VAL A 29 -13.89 2.35 -6.12
C VAL A 29 -13.24 1.07 -5.64
N ILE A 30 -11.97 1.09 -5.26
CA ILE A 30 -11.25 -0.08 -4.74
C ILE A 30 -11.43 -0.28 -3.22
N GLU A 31 -12.10 0.64 -2.52
CA GLU A 31 -12.30 0.59 -1.07
C GLU A 31 -12.91 -0.74 -0.60
N GLU A 32 -13.99 -1.16 -1.23
CA GLU A 32 -14.70 -2.39 -0.86
C GLU A 32 -13.78 -3.62 -0.94
N LYS A 33 -12.99 -3.72 -2.02
CA LYS A 33 -12.04 -4.83 -2.20
C LYS A 33 -10.93 -4.82 -1.17
N ILE A 34 -10.39 -3.64 -0.85
CA ILE A 34 -9.36 -3.50 0.20
C ILE A 34 -9.91 -3.91 1.55
N CYS A 35 -11.08 -3.41 1.91
CA CYS A 35 -11.73 -3.75 3.18
C CYS A 35 -12.04 -5.25 3.29
N GLN A 36 -12.63 -5.84 2.23
CA GLN A 36 -12.91 -7.27 2.17
C GLN A 36 -11.64 -8.10 2.40
N LEU A 37 -10.56 -7.82 1.67
CA LEU A 37 -9.30 -8.56 1.81
C LEU A 37 -8.68 -8.36 3.20
N THR A 38 -8.76 -7.16 3.76
CA THR A 38 -8.26 -6.89 5.11
C THR A 38 -9.00 -7.74 6.14
N GLU A 39 -10.33 -7.77 6.08
CA GLU A 39 -11.17 -8.60 6.96
C GLU A 39 -10.92 -10.11 6.76
N GLU A 40 -10.77 -10.57 5.52
CA GLU A 40 -10.45 -11.98 5.20
C GLU A 40 -9.12 -12.40 5.84
N PHE A 41 -8.05 -11.59 5.67
CA PHE A 41 -6.75 -11.89 6.24
C PHE A 41 -6.76 -11.86 7.77
N LEU A 42 -7.49 -10.94 8.39
CA LEU A 42 -7.67 -10.89 9.84
C LEU A 42 -8.42 -12.11 10.35
N ASN A 43 -9.49 -12.53 9.69
CA ASN A 43 -10.27 -13.71 10.07
C ASN A 43 -9.49 -15.03 9.92
N GLU A 44 -8.53 -15.08 8.99
CA GLU A 44 -7.60 -16.20 8.82
C GLU A 44 -6.39 -16.13 9.78
N GLU A 45 -6.34 -15.15 10.68
CA GLU A 45 -5.18 -14.86 11.54
C GLU A 45 -3.88 -14.66 10.75
N SER A 46 -4.01 -14.23 9.49
CA SER A 46 -2.89 -13.91 8.61
C SER A 46 -2.39 -12.49 8.87
N LEU A 47 -1.13 -12.24 8.58
CA LEU A 47 -0.48 -10.96 8.84
C LEU A 47 -1.04 -9.86 7.94
N VAL A 48 -1.46 -8.74 8.54
CA VAL A 48 -1.84 -7.50 7.84
C VAL A 48 -0.88 -6.39 8.24
N ILE A 49 -0.32 -5.72 7.25
CA ILE A 49 0.57 -4.56 7.44
C ILE A 49 0.04 -3.40 6.60
N MET A 50 0.01 -2.22 7.17
CA MET A 50 -0.34 -0.98 6.50
C MET A 50 0.89 -0.08 6.41
N PRO A 51 1.70 -0.20 5.33
CA PRO A 51 2.78 0.73 5.07
C PRO A 51 2.19 2.05 4.59
N VAL A 52 2.39 3.10 5.37
CA VAL A 52 1.78 4.41 5.15
C VAL A 52 2.87 5.47 5.04
N ASP A 53 2.80 6.23 3.97
CA ASP A 53 3.72 7.30 3.67
C ASP A 53 3.74 8.35 4.78
N LEU A 54 4.93 8.87 5.08
CA LEU A 54 5.15 9.83 6.15
C LEU A 54 6.10 10.92 5.70
N HIS A 55 5.58 12.13 5.61
CA HIS A 55 6.37 13.32 5.39
C HIS A 55 6.35 14.23 6.62
N GLU A 56 7.46 14.94 6.84
CA GLU A 56 7.55 15.95 7.88
C GLU A 56 7.28 17.34 7.27
N LYS A 57 6.50 18.15 7.98
CA LYS A 57 6.26 19.53 7.56
C LYS A 57 7.58 20.30 7.49
N ASP A 58 7.74 21.07 6.43
CA ASP A 58 8.90 21.98 6.22
C ASP A 58 10.27 21.26 6.19
N SER A 59 10.29 19.94 5.96
CA SER A 59 11.50 19.15 5.87
C SER A 59 11.79 18.72 4.44
N TYR A 60 13.07 18.53 4.12
CA TYR A 60 13.45 18.01 2.80
C TYR A 60 12.95 16.57 2.61
N HIS A 61 12.30 16.34 1.47
CA HIS A 61 11.96 15.01 0.98
C HIS A 61 12.22 14.94 -0.52
N PRO A 62 12.67 13.81 -1.10
CA PRO A 62 12.92 13.70 -2.54
C PRO A 62 11.71 14.08 -3.40
N GLU A 63 10.49 13.82 -2.92
CA GLU A 63 9.23 14.10 -3.63
C GLU A 63 8.80 15.57 -3.59
N THR A 64 9.44 16.42 -2.77
CA THR A 64 9.05 17.83 -2.60
C THR A 64 9.06 18.62 -3.91
N LYS A 65 9.86 18.19 -4.89
CA LYS A 65 9.93 18.82 -6.23
C LYS A 65 9.01 18.16 -7.26
N LEU A 66 8.38 17.05 -6.93
CA LEU A 66 7.58 16.24 -7.84
C LEU A 66 6.08 16.36 -7.56
N PHE A 67 5.72 16.43 -6.28
CA PHE A 67 4.33 16.39 -5.82
C PHE A 67 4.06 17.49 -4.77
N PRO A 68 2.80 17.91 -4.60
CA PRO A 68 2.42 18.76 -3.49
C PRO A 68 2.66 18.07 -2.14
N PRO A 69 2.80 18.82 -1.03
CA PRO A 69 2.89 18.24 0.30
C PRO A 69 1.67 17.36 0.61
N HIS A 70 1.93 16.13 1.03
CA HIS A 70 0.91 15.12 1.34
C HIS A 70 1.39 14.20 2.47
N ASN A 71 0.48 13.47 3.09
CA ASN A 71 0.74 12.56 4.20
C ASN A 71 1.65 13.14 5.29
N ILE A 72 1.43 14.41 5.62
CA ILE A 72 2.19 15.11 6.64
C ILE A 72 1.85 14.56 8.02
N ARG A 73 2.88 14.32 8.84
CA ARG A 73 2.71 13.86 10.24
C ARG A 73 1.70 14.73 10.99
N GLY A 74 0.73 14.07 11.63
CA GLY A 74 -0.26 14.72 12.49
C GLY A 74 -1.38 15.44 11.75
N THR A 75 -1.47 15.32 10.43
CA THR A 75 -2.60 15.87 9.66
C THR A 75 -3.67 14.81 9.38
N ALA A 76 -4.90 15.25 9.16
CA ALA A 76 -6.02 14.38 8.77
C ALA A 76 -5.78 13.67 7.42
N GLY A 77 -5.00 14.27 6.53
CA GLY A 77 -4.66 13.69 5.22
C GLY A 77 -3.95 12.34 5.32
N ARG A 78 -3.26 12.09 6.43
CA ARG A 78 -2.55 10.83 6.68
C ARG A 78 -3.42 9.75 7.36
N ALA A 79 -4.65 10.05 7.70
CA ALA A 79 -5.59 9.04 8.20
C ALA A 79 -5.94 8.05 7.09
N LEU A 80 -6.26 6.80 7.45
CA LEU A 80 -6.78 5.82 6.49
C LEU A 80 -8.12 6.31 5.93
N TYR A 81 -8.36 6.03 4.65
CA TYR A 81 -9.60 6.45 3.99
C TYR A 81 -10.76 5.51 4.30
N GLY A 82 -11.94 6.12 4.51
CA GLY A 82 -13.23 5.44 4.57
C GLY A 82 -13.33 4.32 5.61
N ARG A 83 -14.03 3.24 5.26
CA ARG A 83 -14.26 2.07 6.13
C ARG A 83 -12.96 1.37 6.58
N LEU A 84 -11.88 1.51 5.83
CA LEU A 84 -10.59 0.95 6.24
C LEU A 84 -10.11 1.53 7.57
N SER A 85 -10.42 2.81 7.85
CA SER A 85 -10.12 3.44 9.14
C SER A 85 -10.85 2.75 10.29
N ASP A 86 -12.14 2.43 10.11
CA ASP A 86 -12.95 1.74 11.13
C ASP A 86 -12.42 0.33 11.40
N ILE A 87 -12.03 -0.40 10.34
CA ILE A 87 -11.42 -1.73 10.46
C ILE A 87 -10.11 -1.65 11.24
N TYR A 88 -9.26 -0.68 10.92
CA TYR A 88 -8.00 -0.48 11.63
C TYR A 88 -8.23 -0.17 13.11
N GLU A 89 -9.16 0.73 13.45
CA GLU A 89 -9.47 1.09 14.82
C GLU A 89 -9.99 -0.12 15.64
N ALA A 90 -10.79 -0.97 15.02
CA ALA A 90 -11.30 -2.19 15.65
C ALA A 90 -10.22 -3.27 15.85
N HIS A 91 -9.16 -3.28 15.04
CA HIS A 91 -8.17 -4.35 14.97
C HIS A 91 -6.72 -3.88 15.16
N GLN A 92 -6.48 -2.75 15.82
CA GLN A 92 -5.14 -2.15 15.99
C GLN A 92 -4.08 -3.14 16.53
N ASN A 93 -4.47 -4.07 17.38
CA ASN A 93 -3.55 -5.06 17.95
C ASN A 93 -3.15 -6.18 16.97
N ASN A 94 -3.88 -6.33 15.87
CA ASN A 94 -3.70 -7.38 14.87
C ASN A 94 -3.14 -6.84 13.55
N ILE A 95 -3.10 -5.52 13.38
CA ILE A 95 -2.60 -4.83 12.18
C ILE A 95 -1.32 -4.09 12.54
N ILE A 96 -0.29 -4.27 11.75
CA ILE A 96 0.95 -3.51 11.89
C ILE A 96 0.85 -2.24 11.06
N TRP A 97 0.77 -1.08 11.74
CA TRP A 97 1.02 0.20 11.10
C TRP A 97 2.52 0.39 10.89
N MET A 98 2.94 0.77 9.68
CA MET A 98 4.35 0.93 9.37
C MET A 98 4.58 2.25 8.62
N ASP A 99 5.26 3.19 9.26
CA ASP A 99 5.68 4.43 8.62
C ASP A 99 6.74 4.16 7.56
N LYS A 100 6.55 4.69 6.35
CA LYS A 100 7.54 4.67 5.29
C LYS A 100 7.79 6.08 4.75
N THR A 101 8.96 6.32 4.20
CA THR A 101 9.38 7.64 3.67
C THR A 101 9.88 7.54 2.24
N ARG A 102 9.59 6.44 1.56
CA ARG A 102 9.93 6.19 0.15
C ARG A 102 8.79 5.42 -0.49
N TYR A 103 8.76 5.35 -1.82
CA TYR A 103 7.72 4.63 -2.55
C TYR A 103 7.60 3.17 -2.10
N SER A 104 8.73 2.46 -2.09
CA SER A 104 8.73 1.07 -1.62
C SER A 104 8.51 0.97 -0.12
N ALA A 105 7.62 0.07 0.28
CA ALA A 105 7.40 -0.28 1.67
C ALA A 105 8.62 -0.94 2.34
N PHE A 106 9.57 -1.44 1.56
CA PHE A 106 10.82 -2.03 2.08
C PHE A 106 11.93 -1.00 2.32
N ALA A 107 11.86 0.15 1.64
CA ALA A 107 12.95 1.11 1.66
C ALA A 107 13.05 1.87 2.99
N GLY A 108 14.04 1.53 3.80
CA GLY A 108 14.31 2.16 5.09
C GLY A 108 13.32 1.78 6.20
N THR A 109 12.57 0.70 6.02
CA THR A 109 11.62 0.17 7.01
C THR A 109 12.06 -1.20 7.53
N PRO A 110 11.52 -1.69 8.66
CA PRO A 110 11.76 -3.05 9.13
C PRO A 110 10.90 -4.11 8.42
N LEU A 111 10.24 -3.81 7.28
CA LEU A 111 9.26 -4.70 6.65
C LEU A 111 9.84 -6.09 6.37
N GLU A 112 11.01 -6.17 5.76
CA GLU A 112 11.63 -7.46 5.44
C GLU A 112 11.89 -8.30 6.71
N LEU A 113 12.41 -7.67 7.75
CA LEU A 113 12.65 -8.32 9.03
C LEU A 113 11.35 -8.88 9.63
N VAL A 114 10.30 -8.06 9.66
CA VAL A 114 8.97 -8.44 10.15
C VAL A 114 8.38 -9.63 9.40
N LEU A 115 8.52 -9.65 8.07
CA LEU A 115 8.03 -10.74 7.22
C LEU A 115 8.84 -12.04 7.45
N ARG A 116 10.19 -11.95 7.49
CA ARG A 116 11.08 -13.11 7.69
C ARG A 116 10.91 -13.74 9.06
N GLU A 117 10.83 -12.96 10.13
CA GLU A 117 10.60 -13.45 11.50
C GLU A 117 9.31 -14.26 11.62
N ARG A 118 8.29 -13.94 10.83
CA ARG A 118 6.99 -14.62 10.82
C ARG A 118 6.92 -15.77 9.81
N GLY A 119 8.00 -15.98 9.04
CA GLY A 119 8.08 -17.01 8.02
C GLY A 119 7.13 -16.75 6.84
N ILE A 120 6.89 -15.48 6.51
CA ILE A 120 6.07 -15.10 5.35
C ILE A 120 6.86 -15.39 4.08
N GLU A 121 6.21 -16.05 3.14
CA GLU A 121 6.77 -16.44 1.83
C GLU A 121 6.02 -15.75 0.68
N GLU A 122 4.75 -15.39 0.90
CA GLU A 122 3.88 -14.77 -0.10
C GLU A 122 3.32 -13.43 0.39
N ILE A 123 3.37 -12.44 -0.48
CA ILE A 123 2.89 -11.08 -0.18
C ILE A 123 1.74 -10.76 -1.14
N HIS A 124 0.57 -10.45 -0.57
CA HIS A 124 -0.55 -9.86 -1.28
C HIS A 124 -0.47 -8.34 -1.17
N ILE A 125 -0.65 -7.63 -2.29
CA ILE A 125 -0.51 -6.18 -2.32
C ILE A 125 -1.79 -5.54 -2.84
N VAL A 126 -2.28 -4.55 -2.10
CA VAL A 126 -3.40 -3.65 -2.46
C VAL A 126 -3.03 -2.22 -2.10
N GLY A 127 -3.79 -1.24 -2.59
CA GLY A 127 -3.60 0.19 -2.28
C GLY A 127 -3.20 1.04 -3.47
N VAL A 128 -2.52 2.12 -3.23
CA VAL A 128 -2.21 3.17 -4.22
C VAL A 128 -0.77 3.68 -4.10
N CYS A 129 -0.17 4.28 -5.18
CA CYS A 129 -0.62 4.15 -6.57
C CYS A 129 -0.01 2.89 -7.18
N THR A 130 -0.76 2.24 -8.08
CA THR A 130 -0.35 0.98 -8.72
C THR A 130 1.04 1.04 -9.34
N ASP A 131 1.35 2.13 -10.03
CA ASP A 131 2.59 2.38 -10.79
C ASP A 131 3.67 3.09 -9.98
N ILE A 132 3.40 3.43 -8.72
CA ILE A 132 4.36 4.11 -7.83
C ILE A 132 4.65 3.24 -6.60
N CYS A 133 3.94 3.45 -5.49
CA CYS A 133 4.27 2.76 -4.23
C CYS A 133 4.03 1.25 -4.31
N VAL A 134 2.95 0.80 -4.95
CA VAL A 134 2.65 -0.61 -5.17
C VAL A 134 3.72 -1.25 -6.05
N LEU A 135 4.05 -0.62 -7.20
CA LEU A 135 5.08 -1.12 -8.11
C LEU A 135 6.44 -1.25 -7.43
N HIS A 136 6.93 -0.19 -6.77
CA HIS A 136 8.24 -0.22 -6.14
C HIS A 136 8.30 -1.23 -5.00
N THR A 137 7.21 -1.39 -4.25
CA THR A 137 7.09 -2.44 -3.23
C THR A 137 7.16 -3.85 -3.84
N ALA A 138 6.46 -4.08 -4.95
CA ALA A 138 6.48 -5.36 -5.67
C ALA A 138 7.88 -5.67 -6.26
N VAL A 139 8.58 -4.67 -6.80
CA VAL A 139 9.96 -4.82 -7.31
C VAL A 139 10.91 -5.24 -6.20
N ASP A 140 10.83 -4.57 -5.03
CA ASP A 140 11.67 -4.94 -3.89
C ASP A 140 11.30 -6.33 -3.33
N ALA A 141 10.01 -6.68 -3.28
CA ALA A 141 9.57 -8.01 -2.90
C ALA A 141 10.15 -9.10 -3.82
N TYR A 142 10.13 -8.86 -5.16
CA TYR A 142 10.74 -9.73 -6.15
C TYR A 142 12.24 -9.92 -5.89
N ASN A 143 12.98 -8.83 -5.73
CA ASN A 143 14.42 -8.86 -5.49
C ASN A 143 14.80 -9.56 -4.17
N LYS A 144 13.88 -9.61 -3.22
CA LYS A 144 14.02 -10.29 -1.93
C LYS A 144 13.50 -11.73 -1.94
N GLY A 145 12.99 -12.22 -3.07
CA GLY A 145 12.55 -13.60 -3.27
C GLY A 145 11.21 -13.95 -2.62
N PHE A 146 10.31 -12.98 -2.45
CA PHE A 146 8.93 -13.26 -2.07
C PHE A 146 8.07 -13.62 -3.27
N SER A 147 7.12 -14.54 -3.09
CA SER A 147 6.01 -14.71 -4.02
C SER A 147 5.07 -13.50 -3.92
N ILE A 148 4.57 -13.03 -5.06
CA ILE A 148 3.79 -11.79 -5.12
C ILE A 148 2.42 -12.04 -5.74
N VAL A 149 1.39 -11.56 -5.05
CA VAL A 149 0.01 -11.51 -5.55
C VAL A 149 -0.46 -10.06 -5.52
N VAL A 150 -0.85 -9.52 -6.67
CA VAL A 150 -1.45 -8.19 -6.77
C VAL A 150 -2.94 -8.35 -7.08
N HIS A 151 -3.79 -7.76 -6.27
CA HIS A 151 -5.24 -7.77 -6.52
C HIS A 151 -5.60 -6.57 -7.40
N LYS A 152 -5.87 -6.82 -8.70
CA LYS A 152 -6.12 -5.74 -9.67
C LYS A 152 -7.30 -4.84 -9.29
N ASP A 153 -8.34 -5.42 -8.69
CA ASP A 153 -9.51 -4.68 -8.22
C ASP A 153 -9.29 -4.01 -6.83
N GLY A 154 -8.09 -4.18 -6.25
CA GLY A 154 -7.65 -3.59 -4.99
C GLY A 154 -6.50 -2.59 -5.16
N VAL A 155 -6.11 -2.25 -6.40
CA VAL A 155 -5.08 -1.24 -6.69
C VAL A 155 -5.58 -0.19 -7.68
N ALA A 156 -5.13 1.04 -7.53
CA ALA A 156 -5.50 2.15 -8.41
C ALA A 156 -4.37 3.18 -8.53
N SER A 157 -4.47 4.04 -9.52
CA SER A 157 -3.58 5.19 -9.71
C SER A 157 -4.35 6.39 -10.29
N PHE A 158 -3.79 7.58 -10.17
CA PHE A 158 -4.25 8.77 -10.88
C PHE A 158 -3.82 8.77 -12.35
N ASP A 159 -2.82 7.98 -12.73
CA ASP A 159 -2.40 7.76 -14.13
C ASP A 159 -2.91 6.40 -14.61
N GLN A 160 -3.94 6.42 -15.47
CA GLN A 160 -4.53 5.19 -16.02
C GLN A 160 -3.53 4.41 -16.91
N ILE A 161 -2.68 5.12 -17.66
CA ILE A 161 -1.66 4.48 -18.53
C ILE A 161 -0.61 3.79 -17.66
N GLY A 162 -0.14 4.46 -16.62
CA GLY A 162 0.79 3.91 -15.64
C GLY A 162 0.20 2.70 -14.92
N HIS A 163 -1.07 2.77 -14.50
CA HIS A 163 -1.79 1.66 -13.86
C HIS A 163 -1.81 0.42 -14.75
N GLU A 164 -2.26 0.54 -15.99
CA GLU A 164 -2.35 -0.57 -16.94
C GLU A 164 -0.97 -1.15 -17.29
N TRP A 165 0.02 -0.27 -17.43
CA TRP A 165 1.40 -0.70 -17.67
C TRP A 165 1.93 -1.50 -16.47
N ALA A 166 1.72 -1.03 -15.25
CA ALA A 166 2.18 -1.70 -14.04
C ALA A 166 1.53 -3.08 -13.86
N LEU A 167 0.21 -3.22 -14.11
CA LEU A 167 -0.47 -4.51 -14.06
C LEU A 167 0.17 -5.53 -15.02
N ARG A 168 0.52 -5.12 -16.24
CA ARG A 168 1.24 -5.99 -17.19
C ARG A 168 2.66 -6.29 -16.72
N HIS A 169 3.34 -5.30 -16.16
CA HIS A 169 4.72 -5.43 -15.67
C HIS A 169 4.82 -6.42 -14.51
N PHE A 170 3.87 -6.42 -13.57
CA PHE A 170 3.83 -7.38 -12.48
C PHE A 170 3.86 -8.82 -12.99
N THR A 171 3.03 -9.14 -13.97
CA THR A 171 3.00 -10.50 -14.54
C THR A 171 4.20 -10.79 -15.41
N ALA A 172 4.49 -9.91 -16.36
CA ALA A 172 5.48 -10.20 -17.42
C ALA A 172 6.94 -10.13 -16.93
N THR A 173 7.21 -9.29 -15.90
CA THR A 173 8.58 -9.02 -15.45
C THR A 173 8.87 -9.56 -14.07
N LEU A 174 7.93 -9.43 -13.14
CA LEU A 174 8.11 -9.88 -11.76
C LEU A 174 7.56 -11.30 -11.52
N GLY A 175 6.88 -11.90 -12.50
CA GLY A 175 6.25 -13.22 -12.33
C GLY A 175 5.16 -13.23 -11.26
N ALA A 176 4.62 -12.07 -10.91
CA ALA A 176 3.57 -11.95 -9.92
C ALA A 176 2.23 -12.48 -10.47
N GLN A 177 1.44 -13.04 -9.57
CA GLN A 177 0.04 -13.36 -9.87
C GLN A 177 -0.79 -12.07 -9.77
N VAL A 178 -1.57 -11.75 -10.80
CA VAL A 178 -2.52 -10.64 -10.83
C VAL A 178 -3.93 -11.21 -10.83
N LEU A 179 -4.68 -11.00 -9.74
CA LEU A 179 -6.02 -11.54 -9.53
C LEU A 179 -7.10 -10.50 -9.80
#